data_a080e040505b5ec809aff72fde04df79
#
_entry.id   a080e040505b5ec809aff72fde04df79
#
_cell.length_a   1.000
_cell.length_b   1.000
_cell.length_c   1.000
_cell.angle_alpha   90.00
_cell.angle_beta   90.00
_cell.angle_gamma   90.00
#
_symmetry.space_group_name_H-M   'P 1'
#
loop_
_entity.id
_entity.type
_entity.pdbx_description
1 polymer ?
#
loop_
_entity_poly.entity_id
_entity_poly.type
_entity_poly.pdbx_seq_one_letter_code
_entity_poly.pdbx_strand_id
1 'polypeptide(L)'
;MMLDYQISARRIDAHGSEATTKDARIVLDTDMAGRNDAFNPAEMLLASLAACLLKGAERIAPLLEFELRAIEVSLHGQRQDNPPKMVRIDYEIVVDTAETDQRLDLFHRNLRKYGTISNTLAEATELVGTIRRKA
;
A
#
# COMPACT_ATOMS: atom_id res chain seq x y z
N MET A 1 -21.90 -3.72 -7.99
CA MET A 1 -21.26 -5.05 -8.00
C MET A 1 -20.37 -5.20 -6.79
N MET A 2 -20.49 -6.31 -6.09
CA MET A 2 -19.63 -6.65 -4.96
C MET A 2 -18.55 -7.64 -5.41
N LEU A 3 -17.32 -7.41 -4.96
CA LEU A 3 -16.20 -8.32 -5.19
C LEU A 3 -15.78 -8.95 -3.86
N ASP A 4 -15.45 -10.21 -3.89
CA ASP A 4 -15.10 -10.97 -2.69
C ASP A 4 -13.65 -11.42 -2.76
N TYR A 5 -13.00 -11.41 -1.60
CA TYR A 5 -11.63 -11.85 -1.44
C TYR A 5 -11.53 -12.76 -0.23
N GLN A 6 -10.59 -13.69 -0.29
CA GLN A 6 -10.46 -14.70 0.76
C GLN A 6 -9.00 -15.07 0.94
N ILE A 7 -8.57 -15.14 2.19
CA ILE A 7 -7.26 -15.67 2.56
C ILE A 7 -7.43 -16.62 3.74
N SER A 8 -6.41 -17.43 3.99
CA SER A 8 -6.28 -18.23 5.21
C SER A 8 -4.92 -17.98 5.83
N ALA A 9 -4.82 -18.11 7.13
CA ALA A 9 -3.55 -17.95 7.82
C ALA A 9 -3.47 -18.94 8.97
N ARG A 10 -2.25 -19.40 9.27
CA ARG A 10 -2.01 -20.34 10.37
C ARG A 10 -0.68 -20.03 11.05
N ARG A 11 -0.63 -20.30 12.35
CA ARG A 11 0.60 -20.22 13.12
C ARG A 11 1.52 -21.38 12.72
N ILE A 12 2.78 -21.06 12.44
CA ILE A 12 3.82 -22.07 12.22
C ILE A 12 4.43 -22.43 13.58
N ASP A 13 4.93 -21.42 14.30
CA ASP A 13 5.52 -21.56 15.62
C ASP A 13 5.45 -20.19 16.34
N ALA A 14 6.15 -20.06 17.46
CA ALA A 14 6.16 -18.80 18.23
C ALA A 14 6.80 -17.63 17.48
N HIS A 15 7.46 -17.89 16.36
CA HIS A 15 8.23 -16.87 15.62
C HIS A 15 7.62 -16.49 14.28
N GLY A 16 6.62 -17.22 13.82
CA GLY A 16 6.06 -16.90 12.51
C GLY A 16 4.78 -17.62 12.19
N SER A 17 4.11 -17.06 11.21
CA SER A 17 2.86 -17.58 10.65
C SER A 17 2.90 -17.51 9.14
N GLU A 18 1.92 -18.12 8.49
CA GLU A 18 1.84 -18.18 7.04
C GLU A 18 0.45 -17.81 6.59
N ALA A 19 0.36 -16.93 5.61
CA ALA A 19 -0.89 -16.60 4.95
C ALA A 19 -0.87 -17.13 3.53
N THR A 20 -2.02 -17.62 3.09
CA THR A 20 -2.19 -18.18 1.75
C THR A 20 -3.44 -17.64 1.09
N THR A 21 -3.38 -17.43 -0.21
CA THR A 21 -4.54 -17.13 -1.04
C THR A 21 -4.22 -17.59 -2.46
N LYS A 22 -5.18 -18.24 -3.11
CA LYS A 22 -4.95 -18.79 -4.45
C LYS A 22 -3.70 -19.69 -4.43
N ASP A 23 -2.72 -19.45 -5.30
CA ASP A 23 -1.44 -20.18 -5.32
C ASP A 23 -0.32 -19.40 -4.64
N ALA A 24 -0.66 -18.32 -3.92
CA ALA A 24 0.31 -17.43 -3.28
C ALA A 24 0.46 -17.75 -1.79
N ARG A 25 1.65 -17.49 -1.28
CA ARG A 25 2.02 -17.75 0.11
C ARG A 25 2.98 -16.68 0.59
N ILE A 26 2.75 -16.18 1.80
CA ILE A 26 3.68 -15.24 2.45
C ILE A 26 3.90 -15.66 3.90
N VAL A 27 5.12 -15.42 4.38
CA VAL A 27 5.47 -15.58 5.80
C VAL A 27 5.17 -14.27 6.52
N LEU A 28 4.55 -14.38 7.68
CA LEU A 28 4.18 -13.24 8.52
C LEU A 28 5.05 -13.22 9.77
N ASP A 29 5.52 -12.02 10.14
CA ASP A 29 6.18 -11.80 11.42
C ASP A 29 5.12 -11.73 12.52
N THR A 30 4.94 -12.84 13.20
CA THR A 30 4.08 -12.95 14.39
C THR A 30 4.91 -13.27 15.63
N ASP A 31 6.21 -12.98 15.58
CA ASP A 31 7.14 -13.10 16.70
C ASP A 31 6.98 -11.89 17.63
N MET A 32 6.79 -12.11 18.92
CA MET A 32 6.67 -11.00 19.87
C MET A 32 7.93 -10.16 19.99
N ALA A 33 9.10 -10.76 19.71
CA ALA A 33 10.37 -10.04 19.67
C ALA A 33 10.65 -9.37 18.31
N GLY A 34 9.88 -9.70 17.30
CA GLY A 34 10.06 -9.21 15.94
C GLY A 34 11.07 -10.01 15.13
N ARG A 35 10.86 -10.03 13.81
CA ARG A 35 11.74 -10.67 12.83
C ARG A 35 12.17 -9.65 11.78
N ASN A 36 13.40 -9.79 11.29
CA ASN A 36 13.91 -8.91 10.22
C ASN A 36 13.62 -9.44 8.82
N ASP A 37 13.10 -10.66 8.70
CA ASP A 37 12.94 -11.34 7.41
C ASP A 37 11.47 -11.54 7.02
N ALA A 38 10.54 -10.89 7.70
CA ALA A 38 9.12 -10.97 7.39
C ALA A 38 8.42 -9.68 7.79
N PHE A 39 7.25 -9.43 7.21
CA PHE A 39 6.44 -8.24 7.51
C PHE A 39 5.59 -8.49 8.76
N ASN A 40 5.61 -7.56 9.70
CA ASN A 40 4.69 -7.57 10.83
C ASN A 40 3.32 -7.02 10.40
N PRO A 41 2.28 -7.08 11.26
CA PRO A 41 0.94 -6.64 10.86
C PRO A 41 0.86 -5.20 10.34
N ALA A 42 1.54 -4.26 10.98
CA ALA A 42 1.53 -2.86 10.55
C ALA A 42 2.23 -2.69 9.19
N GLU A 43 3.36 -3.38 9.02
CA GLU A 43 4.08 -3.37 7.74
C GLU A 43 3.26 -4.00 6.62
N MET A 44 2.50 -5.05 6.93
CA MET A 44 1.57 -5.65 5.96
C MET A 44 0.47 -4.69 5.56
N LEU A 45 -0.03 -3.88 6.49
CA LEU A 45 -1.03 -2.85 6.18
C LEU A 45 -0.44 -1.83 5.20
N LEU A 46 0.80 -1.36 5.47
CA LEU A 46 1.50 -0.44 4.57
C LEU A 46 1.75 -1.08 3.20
N ALA A 47 2.14 -2.34 3.17
CA ALA A 47 2.36 -3.06 1.92
C ALA A 47 1.07 -3.18 1.11
N SER A 48 -0.07 -3.37 1.76
CA SER A 48 -1.37 -3.41 1.10
C SER A 48 -1.68 -2.07 0.42
N LEU A 49 -1.42 -0.95 1.09
CA LEU A 49 -1.59 0.38 0.50
C LEU A 49 -0.63 0.59 -0.67
N ALA A 50 0.63 0.20 -0.52
CA ALA A 50 1.60 0.27 -1.59
C ALA A 50 1.15 -0.50 -2.83
N ALA A 51 0.70 -1.74 -2.63
CA ALA A 51 0.18 -2.57 -3.72
C ALA A 51 -1.04 -1.93 -4.40
N CYS A 52 -1.90 -1.31 -3.62
CA CYS A 52 -3.07 -0.58 -4.12
C CYS A 52 -2.66 0.58 -5.03
N LEU A 53 -1.66 1.36 -4.60
CA LEU A 53 -1.16 2.49 -5.39
C LEU A 53 -0.47 2.01 -6.67
N LEU A 54 0.34 0.97 -6.58
CA LEU A 54 1.07 0.43 -7.73
C LEU A 54 0.13 -0.23 -8.75
N LYS A 55 -0.83 -1.02 -8.29
CA LYS A 55 -1.82 -1.63 -9.17
C LYS A 55 -2.75 -0.56 -9.75
N GLY A 56 -3.08 0.45 -8.95
CA GLY A 56 -3.84 1.60 -9.41
C GLY A 56 -3.13 2.34 -10.53
N ALA A 57 -1.80 2.47 -10.45
CA ALA A 57 -1.00 3.09 -11.50
C ALA A 57 -1.17 2.34 -12.83
N GLU A 58 -1.14 1.01 -12.80
CA GLU A 58 -1.35 0.20 -14.01
C GLU A 58 -2.75 0.36 -14.60
N ARG A 59 -3.73 0.65 -13.76
CA ARG A 59 -5.11 0.89 -14.21
C ARG A 59 -5.31 2.29 -14.76
N ILE A 60 -4.80 3.29 -14.05
CA ILE A 60 -5.08 4.71 -14.34
C ILE A 60 -4.22 5.24 -15.48
N ALA A 61 -2.95 4.82 -15.58
CA ALA A 61 -2.06 5.35 -16.62
C ALA A 61 -2.64 5.20 -18.04
N PRO A 62 -3.16 4.02 -18.44
CA PRO A 62 -3.76 3.90 -19.77
C PRO A 62 -4.99 4.79 -19.96
N LEU A 63 -5.83 4.94 -18.93
CA LEU A 63 -7.05 5.75 -19.01
C LEU A 63 -6.74 7.23 -19.23
N LEU A 64 -5.64 7.72 -18.68
CA LEU A 64 -5.22 9.11 -18.82
C LEU A 64 -4.21 9.31 -19.96
N GLU A 65 -3.86 8.26 -20.67
CA GLU A 65 -2.76 8.28 -21.63
C GLU A 65 -1.52 8.87 -20.98
N PHE A 66 -1.25 8.45 -19.73
CA PHE A 66 -0.14 8.92 -18.91
C PHE A 66 1.08 8.03 -19.16
N GLU A 67 2.23 8.67 -19.43
CA GLU A 67 3.48 7.95 -19.65
C GLU A 67 4.01 7.43 -18.32
N LEU A 68 4.05 6.12 -18.16
CA LEU A 68 4.55 5.45 -16.96
C LEU A 68 5.72 4.54 -17.34
N ARG A 69 6.96 4.98 -17.08
CA ARG A 69 8.15 4.16 -17.34
C ARG A 69 8.50 3.31 -16.13
N ALA A 70 8.48 3.93 -14.95
CA ALA A 70 8.74 3.25 -13.68
C ALA A 70 8.05 4.02 -12.57
N ILE A 71 7.74 3.32 -11.48
CA ILE A 71 7.11 3.91 -10.31
C ILE A 71 7.60 3.18 -9.06
N GLU A 72 7.85 3.94 -8.00
CA GLU A 72 8.12 3.38 -6.69
C GLU A 72 7.40 4.20 -5.63
N VAL A 73 7.08 3.55 -4.51
CA VAL A 73 6.34 4.16 -3.41
C VAL A 73 7.07 3.83 -2.12
N SER A 74 7.27 4.84 -1.29
CA SER A 74 7.74 4.63 0.08
C SER A 74 6.67 5.13 1.06
N LEU A 75 6.51 4.43 2.17
CA LEU A 75 5.45 4.68 3.13
C LEU A 75 6.01 4.68 4.54
N HIS A 76 5.41 5.53 5.37
CA HIS A 76 5.74 5.63 6.80
C HIS A 76 4.44 5.70 7.58
N GLY A 77 4.29 4.83 8.58
CA GLY A 77 3.10 4.79 9.42
C GLY A 77 3.42 5.12 10.86
N GLN A 78 2.48 5.77 11.54
CA GLN A 78 2.57 6.11 12.96
C GLN A 78 1.43 5.48 13.72
N ARG A 79 1.77 4.81 14.82
CA ARG A 79 0.83 4.12 15.71
C ARG A 79 0.75 4.86 17.03
N GLN A 80 -0.47 5.07 17.53
CA GLN A 80 -0.68 5.49 18.91
C GLN A 80 -0.82 4.28 19.83
N ASP A 81 -0.67 4.48 21.14
CA ASP A 81 -0.71 3.37 22.10
C ASP A 81 -2.09 3.09 22.70
N ASN A 82 -2.93 4.10 22.86
CA ASN A 82 -4.18 3.96 23.59
C ASN A 82 -5.36 4.60 22.85
N PRO A 83 -6.19 3.82 22.16
CA PRO A 83 -6.00 2.40 21.85
C PRO A 83 -4.90 2.21 20.82
N PRO A 84 -4.31 1.01 20.70
CA PRO A 84 -3.35 0.73 19.64
C PRO A 84 -4.03 0.90 18.28
N LYS A 85 -3.52 1.87 17.50
CA LYS A 85 -4.16 2.23 16.23
C LYS A 85 -3.18 3.00 15.35
N MET A 86 -3.19 2.71 14.06
CA MET A 86 -2.46 3.53 13.09
C MET A 86 -3.24 4.83 12.88
N VAL A 87 -2.61 5.96 13.21
CA VAL A 87 -3.28 7.27 13.15
C VAL A 87 -2.87 8.10 11.95
N ARG A 88 -1.71 7.81 11.37
CA ARG A 88 -1.21 8.56 10.21
C ARG A 88 -0.35 7.68 9.34
N ILE A 89 -0.54 7.80 8.03
CA ILE A 89 0.30 7.17 7.03
C ILE A 89 0.70 8.22 6.02
N ASP A 90 2.01 8.41 5.85
CA ASP A 90 2.58 9.25 4.82
C ASP A 90 3.12 8.37 3.71
N TYR A 91 2.89 8.76 2.45
CA TYR A 91 3.51 8.06 1.33
C TYR A 91 4.06 9.05 0.32
N GLU A 92 5.12 8.64 -0.36
CA GLU A 92 5.69 9.37 -1.48
C GLU A 92 5.72 8.46 -2.71
N ILE A 93 5.16 8.95 -3.80
CA ILE A 93 5.21 8.27 -5.10
C ILE A 93 6.27 8.98 -5.95
N VAL A 94 7.20 8.20 -6.50
CA VAL A 94 8.22 8.70 -7.41
C VAL A 94 8.02 8.04 -8.77
N VAL A 95 7.79 8.84 -9.80
CA VAL A 95 7.45 8.35 -11.13
C VAL A 95 8.53 8.74 -12.14
N ASP A 96 9.02 7.79 -12.89
CA ASP A 96 9.85 8.05 -14.06
C ASP A 96 8.93 8.35 -15.24
N THR A 97 8.84 9.62 -15.61
CA THR A 97 7.93 10.11 -16.64
C THR A 97 8.39 11.47 -17.17
N ALA A 98 7.96 11.81 -18.38
CA ALA A 98 8.13 13.15 -18.93
C ALA A 98 6.89 14.03 -18.73
N GLU A 99 5.86 13.54 -18.06
CA GLU A 99 4.61 14.27 -17.84
C GLU A 99 4.83 15.53 -16.99
N THR A 100 3.93 16.51 -17.15
CA THR A 100 3.98 17.77 -16.40
C THR A 100 3.53 17.58 -14.94
N ASP A 101 3.82 18.57 -14.09
CA ASP A 101 3.35 18.58 -12.70
C ASP A 101 1.83 18.48 -12.61
N GLN A 102 1.13 19.18 -13.51
CA GLN A 102 -0.33 19.15 -13.55
C GLN A 102 -0.84 17.74 -13.87
N ARG A 103 -0.17 17.04 -14.78
CA ARG A 103 -0.51 15.67 -15.13
C ARG A 103 -0.20 14.69 -13.99
N LEU A 104 0.89 14.92 -13.26
CA LEU A 104 1.21 14.14 -12.06
C LEU A 104 0.12 14.30 -10.99
N ASP A 105 -0.35 15.53 -10.77
CA ASP A 105 -1.43 15.78 -9.80
C ASP A 105 -2.71 15.07 -10.20
N LEU A 106 -3.05 15.10 -11.49
CA LEU A 106 -4.24 14.40 -11.99
C LEU A 106 -4.11 12.90 -11.78
N PHE A 107 -2.95 12.33 -12.09
CA PHE A 107 -2.65 10.93 -11.90
C PHE A 107 -2.79 10.53 -10.42
N HIS A 108 -2.19 11.30 -9.52
CA HIS A 108 -2.25 11.05 -8.08
C HIS A 108 -3.68 11.11 -7.54
N ARG A 109 -4.45 12.12 -7.95
CA ARG A 109 -5.85 12.25 -7.51
C ARG A 109 -6.68 11.03 -7.90
N ASN A 110 -6.46 10.49 -9.10
CA ASN A 110 -7.15 9.31 -9.56
C ASN A 110 -6.71 8.04 -8.82
N LEU A 111 -5.42 7.92 -8.48
CA LEU A 111 -4.94 6.81 -7.65
C LEU A 111 -5.66 6.78 -6.30
N ARG A 112 -5.84 7.96 -5.67
CA ARG A 112 -6.54 8.07 -4.38
C ARG A 112 -8.04 7.80 -4.53
N LYS A 113 -8.68 8.39 -5.53
CA LYS A 113 -10.13 8.29 -5.72
C LYS A 113 -10.59 6.85 -5.95
N TYR A 114 -9.84 6.10 -6.73
CA TYR A 114 -10.23 4.75 -7.15
C TYR A 114 -9.49 3.63 -6.43
N GLY A 115 -8.71 3.96 -5.40
CA GLY A 115 -7.96 2.98 -4.64
C GLY A 115 -8.79 2.35 -3.54
N THR A 116 -9.06 1.06 -3.61
CA THR A 116 -9.84 0.32 -2.61
C THR A 116 -9.23 0.47 -1.22
N ILE A 117 -7.93 0.25 -1.10
CA ILE A 117 -7.26 0.29 0.21
C ILE A 117 -7.14 1.72 0.72
N SER A 118 -6.82 2.69 -0.13
CA SER A 118 -6.75 4.09 0.30
C SER A 118 -8.12 4.58 0.77
N ASN A 119 -9.21 4.23 0.07
CA ASN A 119 -10.55 4.60 0.50
C ASN A 119 -10.92 3.96 1.85
N THR A 120 -10.53 2.71 2.05
CA THR A 120 -10.79 1.99 3.29
C THR A 120 -10.03 2.61 4.47
N LEU A 121 -8.72 2.85 4.29
CA LEU A 121 -7.87 3.39 5.35
C LEU A 121 -8.17 4.84 5.69
N ALA A 122 -8.56 5.64 4.69
CA ALA A 122 -8.83 7.07 4.89
C ALA A 122 -9.95 7.36 5.89
N GLU A 123 -10.84 6.41 6.13
CA GLU A 123 -11.93 6.57 7.11
C GLU A 123 -11.43 6.51 8.55
N ALA A 124 -10.30 5.85 8.80
CA ALA A 124 -9.80 5.61 10.16
C ALA A 124 -8.41 6.21 10.40
N THR A 125 -7.69 6.58 9.35
CA THR A 125 -6.29 6.97 9.42
C THR A 125 -6.08 8.18 8.50
N GLU A 126 -5.30 9.15 8.97
CA GLU A 126 -4.92 10.28 8.12
C GLU A 126 -3.92 9.81 7.07
N LEU A 127 -4.29 9.90 5.79
CA LEU A 127 -3.41 9.56 4.67
C LEU A 127 -2.88 10.83 4.03
N VAL A 128 -1.57 11.00 4.05
CA VAL A 128 -0.89 12.15 3.44
C VAL A 128 0.04 11.65 2.35
N GLY A 129 -0.26 11.99 1.12
CA GLY A 129 0.52 11.51 -0.02
C GLY A 129 1.12 12.64 -0.83
N THR A 130 2.30 12.38 -1.38
CA THR A 130 2.97 13.25 -2.33
C THR A 130 3.38 12.46 -3.56
N ILE A 131 3.55 13.16 -4.67
CA ILE A 131 4.03 12.57 -5.91
C ILE A 131 5.06 13.51 -6.55
N ARG A 132 6.12 12.94 -7.12
CA ARG A 132 7.11 13.72 -7.85
C ARG A 132 7.71 12.90 -8.98
N ARG A 133 8.28 13.60 -9.95
CA ARG A 133 9.07 12.94 -10.98
C ARG A 133 10.42 12.51 -10.41
N LYS A 134 10.90 11.39 -10.93
CA LYS A 134 12.27 10.94 -10.67
C LYS A 134 13.26 11.97 -11.24
N ALA A 135 14.24 12.33 -10.43
CA ALA A 135 15.28 13.26 -10.85
C ALA A 135 16.22 12.62 -11.88
#